data_3f28a6d8966dc3e56a9c8a63df5187a6
#
_entry.id   3f28a6d8966dc3e56a9c8a63df5187a6
#
_cell.length_a   1.000
_cell.length_b   1.000
_cell.length_c   1.000
_cell.angle_alpha   90.00
_cell.angle_beta   90.00
_cell.angle_gamma   90.00
#
_symmetry.space_group_name_H-M   'P 1'
#
loop_
_entity.id
_entity.type
_entity.pdbx_description
1 polymer ?
#
loop_
_entity_poly.entity_id
_entity_poly.type
_entity_poly.pdbx_seq_one_letter_code
_entity_poly.pdbx_strand_id
1 'polypeptide(L)'
;MRMRCSILLFIVALWIAPQPTFGGYLTLSAQRPLVLGHRGASGYRPEHTLAAYQLAIDQGADYIEPDLVLTKDGVPIARHEPLFGATAVNGVPVSTPNEFTTTNIFDHPEFASRLRTRNLDGTNITGFWADDFTLAEVKTLRARERIPNIRPGNVPYNDLFEIPTLQEVIDLAKAQSIIQGRTIGIYPETKHPTFFQQNASNRTHPGRFEDIVTGILHANYGNAAAAPVFLQSFEVSNLQYLANQTDIRLVQLISGASSRPYDFVVAGDTRTYGDLVNPAGLDVINDYAFGIGPTRDLIIPRTGNVLGSPTSLVQDAHAAGLEVHAYTFRAENNFLTTAYRIGTTLSDFGNYHDETLQYLQLGLDGFFTDQPDRGVLVVQAIPEPGTVVMVLAGLPALLWAYRRNRTLAVR
;
A
#
# COMPACT_ATOMS: atom_id res chain seq x y z
N MET A 1 71.77 -47.19 -12.45
CA MET A 1 71.39 -46.04 -11.65
C MET A 1 70.01 -45.59 -12.14
N ARG A 2 68.94 -46.00 -11.46
CA ARG A 2 67.55 -45.66 -11.83
C ARG A 2 67.06 -44.55 -10.90
N MET A 3 66.87 -43.36 -11.44
CA MET A 3 66.29 -42.22 -10.74
C MET A 3 64.75 -42.36 -10.72
N ARG A 4 64.21 -42.51 -9.50
CA ARG A 4 62.75 -42.45 -9.26
C ARG A 4 62.33 -41.01 -9.08
N CYS A 5 61.53 -40.50 -10.01
CA CYS A 5 60.92 -39.19 -9.89
C CYS A 5 59.60 -39.35 -9.10
N SER A 6 59.55 -38.87 -7.86
CA SER A 6 58.35 -38.84 -7.08
C SER A 6 57.57 -37.54 -7.40
N ILE A 7 56.40 -37.67 -8.02
CA ILE A 7 55.49 -36.58 -8.22
C ILE A 7 54.64 -36.41 -6.93
N LEU A 8 54.91 -35.32 -6.22
CA LEU A 8 54.03 -34.89 -5.09
C LEU A 8 52.77 -34.21 -5.67
N LEU A 9 51.63 -34.87 -5.50
CA LEU A 9 50.33 -34.25 -5.77
C LEU A 9 49.96 -33.36 -4.59
N PHE A 10 50.01 -32.03 -4.78
CA PHE A 10 49.37 -31.10 -3.86
C PHE A 10 47.87 -31.06 -4.13
N ILE A 11 47.08 -31.67 -3.24
CA ILE A 11 45.63 -31.50 -3.19
C ILE A 11 45.37 -30.17 -2.47
N VAL A 12 45.10 -29.11 -3.24
CA VAL A 12 44.55 -27.85 -2.67
C VAL A 12 43.10 -28.11 -2.40
N ALA A 13 42.75 -28.41 -1.14
CA ALA A 13 41.37 -28.38 -0.67
C ALA A 13 40.89 -26.94 -0.66
N LEU A 14 40.18 -26.51 -1.71
CA LEU A 14 39.40 -25.26 -1.66
C LEU A 14 38.29 -25.46 -0.63
N TRP A 15 38.45 -24.83 0.49
CA TRP A 15 37.36 -24.59 1.44
C TRP A 15 36.38 -23.61 0.75
N ILE A 16 35.35 -24.12 0.11
CA ILE A 16 34.20 -23.32 -0.32
C ILE A 16 33.41 -23.07 0.96
N ALA A 17 33.63 -21.91 1.60
CA ALA A 17 32.70 -21.44 2.61
C ALA A 17 31.28 -21.46 1.99
N PRO A 18 30.23 -21.92 2.70
CA PRO A 18 28.89 -21.83 2.19
C PRO A 18 28.59 -20.35 1.92
N GLN A 19 28.54 -19.99 0.64
CA GLN A 19 28.04 -18.70 0.22
C GLN A 19 26.56 -18.69 0.63
N PRO A 20 26.05 -17.57 1.19
CA PRO A 20 24.62 -17.46 1.43
C PRO A 20 23.91 -17.77 0.10
N THR A 21 23.08 -18.75 0.11
CA THR A 21 22.22 -19.09 -1.02
C THR A 21 21.22 -17.94 -1.17
N PHE A 22 21.54 -16.95 -2.01
CA PHE A 22 20.58 -15.96 -2.48
C PHE A 22 19.56 -16.72 -3.36
N GLY A 23 18.57 -17.27 -2.73
CA GLY A 23 17.59 -18.16 -3.35
C GLY A 23 16.21 -17.97 -2.74
N GLY A 24 15.73 -16.72 -2.56
CA GLY A 24 14.39 -16.41 -2.08
C GLY A 24 14.15 -14.91 -2.11
N TYR A 25 12.88 -14.53 -2.15
CA TYR A 25 12.51 -13.18 -1.78
C TYR A 25 12.91 -12.94 -0.32
N LEU A 26 13.35 -11.75 0.02
CA LEU A 26 13.73 -11.37 1.39
C LEU A 26 12.52 -11.04 2.28
N THR A 27 11.30 -11.25 1.77
CA THR A 27 10.04 -11.09 2.49
C THR A 27 9.94 -12.05 3.67
N LEU A 28 9.12 -11.74 4.66
CA LEU A 28 8.91 -12.59 5.84
C LEU A 28 8.43 -14.01 5.47
N SER A 29 7.53 -14.11 4.49
CA SER A 29 6.98 -15.37 3.99
C SER A 29 7.84 -16.08 2.94
N ALA A 30 8.93 -15.47 2.49
CA ALA A 30 9.73 -15.89 1.33
C ALA A 30 8.91 -15.98 0.01
N GLN A 31 7.73 -15.36 -0.04
CA GLN A 31 6.93 -15.21 -1.25
C GLN A 31 7.27 -13.89 -1.95
N ARG A 32 6.89 -13.74 -3.23
CA ARG A 32 7.08 -12.48 -3.92
C ARG A 32 6.33 -11.34 -3.23
N PRO A 33 6.85 -10.10 -3.25
CA PRO A 33 6.14 -8.95 -2.71
C PRO A 33 4.77 -8.75 -3.36
N LEU A 34 3.78 -8.33 -2.55
CA LEU A 34 2.44 -8.02 -3.02
C LEU A 34 2.41 -6.64 -3.70
N VAL A 35 1.70 -6.54 -4.83
CA VAL A 35 1.40 -5.28 -5.51
C VAL A 35 0.01 -4.81 -5.09
N LEU A 36 -0.06 -3.71 -4.33
CA LEU A 36 -1.29 -3.18 -3.77
C LEU A 36 -1.70 -1.93 -4.58
N GLY A 37 -2.84 -1.99 -5.27
CA GLY A 37 -3.37 -0.89 -6.08
C GLY A 37 -3.97 0.20 -5.19
N HIS A 38 -3.15 1.22 -4.82
CA HIS A 38 -3.48 2.30 -3.91
C HIS A 38 -4.61 3.18 -4.45
N ARG A 39 -5.80 3.05 -3.87
CA ARG A 39 -7.06 3.67 -4.33
C ARG A 39 -7.43 3.25 -5.76
N GLY A 40 -7.01 2.03 -6.14
CA GLY A 40 -7.02 1.53 -7.50
C GLY A 40 -5.78 1.92 -8.30
N ALA A 41 -5.87 1.98 -9.62
CA ALA A 41 -4.83 2.54 -10.49
C ALA A 41 -4.97 4.08 -10.54
N SER A 42 -4.79 4.73 -9.38
CA SER A 42 -5.06 6.15 -9.18
C SER A 42 -4.10 7.06 -9.97
N GLY A 43 -2.97 6.54 -10.44
CA GLY A 43 -2.09 7.21 -11.39
C GLY A 43 -2.69 7.40 -12.79
N TYR A 44 -3.81 6.71 -13.12
CA TYR A 44 -4.41 6.67 -14.45
C TYR A 44 -5.91 6.98 -14.48
N ARG A 45 -6.59 6.96 -13.32
CA ARG A 45 -8.03 7.21 -13.16
C ARG A 45 -8.27 7.98 -11.85
N PRO A 46 -9.33 8.76 -11.74
CA PRO A 46 -9.72 9.35 -10.46
C PRO A 46 -9.79 8.28 -9.38
N GLU A 47 -9.13 8.54 -8.25
CA GLU A 47 -9.00 7.61 -7.13
C GLU A 47 -10.36 7.14 -6.60
N HIS A 48 -10.40 5.94 -6.01
CA HIS A 48 -11.61 5.39 -5.37
C HIS A 48 -12.83 5.32 -6.29
N THR A 49 -12.62 4.90 -7.54
CA THR A 49 -13.69 4.58 -8.49
C THR A 49 -13.62 3.11 -8.89
N LEU A 50 -14.75 2.49 -9.26
CA LEU A 50 -14.73 1.13 -9.79
C LEU A 50 -13.86 1.01 -11.04
N ALA A 51 -13.76 2.10 -11.83
CA ALA A 51 -12.89 2.15 -13.01
C ALA A 51 -11.40 2.13 -12.63
N ALA A 52 -11.01 2.82 -11.54
CA ALA A 52 -9.64 2.76 -11.03
C ALA A 52 -9.30 1.37 -10.46
N TYR A 53 -10.22 0.75 -9.74
CA TYR A 53 -10.05 -0.60 -9.20
C TYR A 53 -9.98 -1.65 -10.31
N GLN A 54 -10.89 -1.59 -11.29
CA GLN A 54 -10.85 -2.49 -12.45
C GLN A 54 -9.51 -2.39 -13.18
N LEU A 55 -9.04 -1.17 -13.44
CA LEU A 55 -7.77 -0.96 -14.12
C LEU A 55 -6.59 -1.52 -13.30
N ALA A 56 -6.59 -1.35 -11.97
CA ALA A 56 -5.56 -1.94 -11.11
C ALA A 56 -5.53 -3.47 -11.20
N ILE A 57 -6.71 -4.09 -11.23
CA ILE A 57 -6.85 -5.54 -11.39
C ILE A 57 -6.33 -5.99 -12.77
N ASP A 58 -6.69 -5.27 -13.83
CA ASP A 58 -6.25 -5.56 -15.22
C ASP A 58 -4.73 -5.39 -15.38
N GLN A 59 -4.14 -4.49 -14.61
CA GLN A 59 -2.70 -4.26 -14.53
C GLN A 59 -1.95 -5.28 -13.65
N GLY A 60 -2.67 -6.21 -13.00
CA GLY A 60 -2.08 -7.31 -12.25
C GLY A 60 -1.87 -7.04 -10.75
N ALA A 61 -2.50 -6.02 -10.17
CA ALA A 61 -2.50 -5.84 -8.72
C ALA A 61 -3.03 -7.09 -8.00
N ASP A 62 -2.43 -7.45 -6.87
CA ASP A 62 -2.87 -8.56 -6.01
C ASP A 62 -4.06 -8.15 -5.14
N TYR A 63 -4.05 -6.91 -4.68
CA TYR A 63 -5.09 -6.30 -3.85
C TYR A 63 -5.47 -4.94 -4.41
N ILE A 64 -6.75 -4.58 -4.27
CA ILE A 64 -7.25 -3.23 -4.47
C ILE A 64 -7.55 -2.60 -3.11
N GLU A 65 -7.17 -1.34 -2.94
CA GLU A 65 -7.23 -0.66 -1.65
C GLU A 65 -8.28 0.45 -1.67
N PRO A 66 -9.40 0.30 -0.92
CA PRO A 66 -10.35 1.35 -0.65
C PRO A 66 -10.14 2.00 0.72
N ASP A 67 -9.91 3.31 0.77
CA ASP A 67 -10.12 4.12 1.97
C ASP A 67 -11.62 4.24 2.24
N LEU A 68 -12.06 4.03 3.47
CA LEU A 68 -13.47 4.03 3.82
C LEU A 68 -13.85 5.19 4.73
N VAL A 69 -14.98 5.81 4.41
CA VAL A 69 -15.67 6.79 5.24
C VAL A 69 -17.16 6.44 5.31
N LEU A 70 -17.89 6.96 6.30
CA LEU A 70 -19.32 6.66 6.47
C LEU A 70 -20.20 7.78 5.92
N THR A 71 -21.29 7.38 5.26
CA THR A 71 -22.41 8.26 4.93
C THR A 71 -23.28 8.51 6.16
N LYS A 72 -24.26 9.42 6.06
CA LYS A 72 -25.25 9.73 7.08
C LYS A 72 -26.07 8.51 7.49
N ASP A 73 -26.42 7.66 6.56
CA ASP A 73 -27.16 6.41 6.75
C ASP A 73 -26.26 5.21 7.08
N GLY A 74 -24.95 5.46 7.35
CA GLY A 74 -24.00 4.48 7.87
C GLY A 74 -23.44 3.52 6.83
N VAL A 75 -23.51 3.87 5.55
CA VAL A 75 -22.92 3.04 4.49
C VAL A 75 -21.46 3.40 4.29
N PRO A 76 -20.51 2.43 4.33
CA PRO A 76 -19.12 2.67 4.01
C PRO A 76 -18.94 2.93 2.50
N ILE A 77 -18.38 4.07 2.15
CA ILE A 77 -18.06 4.48 0.79
C ILE A 77 -16.55 4.66 0.64
N ALA A 78 -16.03 4.47 -0.57
CA ALA A 78 -14.61 4.62 -0.84
C ALA A 78 -14.23 6.08 -1.06
N ARG A 79 -13.61 6.72 -0.07
CA ARG A 79 -13.06 8.09 -0.09
C ARG A 79 -11.90 8.22 0.89
N HIS A 80 -10.86 8.97 0.48
CA HIS A 80 -9.71 9.20 1.35
C HIS A 80 -10.06 10.09 2.54
N GLU A 81 -10.75 11.19 2.32
CA GLU A 81 -11.17 12.11 3.37
C GLU A 81 -12.67 11.97 3.68
N PRO A 82 -13.10 12.25 4.91
CA PRO A 82 -14.52 12.22 5.28
C PRO A 82 -15.30 13.45 4.75
N LEU A 83 -14.85 14.00 3.62
CA LEU A 83 -15.48 15.15 2.95
C LEU A 83 -15.33 15.07 1.43
N PHE A 84 -16.26 15.72 0.72
CA PHE A 84 -16.34 15.75 -0.74
C PHE A 84 -15.70 16.97 -1.38
N GLY A 85 -15.43 17.99 -0.59
CA GLY A 85 -14.77 19.23 -1.02
C GLY A 85 -14.65 20.21 0.14
N ALA A 86 -13.61 21.06 0.11
CA ALA A 86 -13.36 22.07 1.13
C ALA A 86 -13.17 23.46 0.51
N THR A 87 -13.58 24.48 1.27
CA THR A 87 -13.42 25.91 0.91
C THR A 87 -12.42 26.63 1.80
N ALA A 88 -12.15 26.12 3.02
CA ALA A 88 -11.15 26.71 3.92
C ALA A 88 -10.53 25.66 4.82
N VAL A 89 -9.26 25.86 5.20
CA VAL A 89 -8.51 25.08 6.18
C VAL A 89 -7.98 26.03 7.26
N ASN A 90 -8.28 25.76 8.52
CA ASN A 90 -7.97 26.64 9.67
C ASN A 90 -8.38 28.11 9.46
N GLY A 91 -9.53 28.31 8.82
CA GLY A 91 -10.07 29.64 8.49
C GLY A 91 -9.42 30.34 7.28
N VAL A 92 -8.41 29.70 6.67
CA VAL A 92 -7.77 30.24 5.45
C VAL A 92 -8.47 29.65 4.23
N PRO A 93 -9.01 30.48 3.31
CA PRO A 93 -9.61 29.99 2.08
C PRO A 93 -8.62 29.16 1.25
N VAL A 94 -9.09 28.06 0.68
CA VAL A 94 -8.32 27.21 -0.23
C VAL A 94 -8.90 27.30 -1.64
N SER A 95 -8.03 27.29 -2.64
CA SER A 95 -8.45 27.25 -4.04
C SER A 95 -9.16 25.93 -4.36
N THR A 96 -10.13 25.96 -5.26
CA THR A 96 -10.76 24.75 -5.82
C THR A 96 -10.32 24.59 -7.28
N PRO A 97 -9.91 23.38 -7.72
CA PRO A 97 -9.76 22.17 -6.91
C PRO A 97 -8.58 22.24 -5.92
N ASN A 98 -8.68 21.48 -4.82
CA ASN A 98 -7.60 21.29 -3.84
C ASN A 98 -7.58 19.80 -3.46
N GLU A 99 -6.65 19.39 -2.60
CA GLU A 99 -6.50 17.98 -2.17
C GLU A 99 -7.75 17.37 -1.52
N PHE A 100 -8.67 18.20 -1.01
CA PHE A 100 -9.95 17.77 -0.43
C PHE A 100 -11.09 17.77 -1.46
N THR A 101 -10.88 18.29 -2.67
CA THR A 101 -11.92 18.38 -3.71
C THR A 101 -11.80 17.21 -4.67
N THR A 102 -12.36 16.10 -4.27
CA THR A 102 -12.30 14.83 -5.04
C THR A 102 -13.63 14.45 -5.71
N THR A 103 -14.59 15.39 -5.72
CA THR A 103 -15.91 15.23 -6.36
C THR A 103 -16.40 16.54 -6.99
N ASN A 104 -17.49 16.44 -7.73
CA ASN A 104 -18.19 17.59 -8.31
C ASN A 104 -19.18 18.27 -7.34
N ILE A 105 -18.99 18.16 -6.02
CA ILE A 105 -19.95 18.66 -5.00
C ILE A 105 -20.28 20.15 -5.17
N PHE A 106 -19.33 20.97 -5.66
CA PHE A 106 -19.54 22.39 -5.89
C PHE A 106 -20.48 22.70 -7.08
N ASP A 107 -20.75 21.71 -7.93
CA ASP A 107 -21.71 21.84 -9.04
C ASP A 107 -23.15 21.48 -8.62
N HIS A 108 -23.34 21.20 -7.31
CA HIS A 108 -24.61 20.81 -6.69
C HIS A 108 -25.14 21.90 -5.74
N PRO A 109 -25.79 22.97 -6.26
CA PRO A 109 -26.30 24.08 -5.46
C PRO A 109 -27.32 23.66 -4.40
N GLU A 110 -28.03 22.56 -4.60
CA GLU A 110 -28.97 21.98 -3.64
C GLU A 110 -28.30 21.58 -2.32
N PHE A 111 -27.00 21.35 -2.32
CA PHE A 111 -26.23 20.97 -1.14
C PHE A 111 -25.50 22.15 -0.48
N ALA A 112 -25.60 23.36 -1.03
CA ALA A 112 -24.83 24.53 -0.54
C ALA A 112 -25.04 24.81 0.97
N SER A 113 -26.23 24.57 1.50
CA SER A 113 -26.54 24.76 2.93
C SER A 113 -25.87 23.76 3.87
N ARG A 114 -25.23 22.71 3.34
CA ARG A 114 -24.51 21.68 4.14
C ARG A 114 -23.03 22.04 4.34
N LEU A 115 -22.55 23.12 3.75
CA LEU A 115 -21.18 23.60 3.97
C LEU A 115 -21.01 24.02 5.44
N ARG A 116 -20.08 23.37 6.16
CA ARG A 116 -19.83 23.68 7.56
C ARG A 116 -18.40 23.42 7.99
N THR A 117 -17.96 24.07 9.05
CA THR A 117 -16.65 23.88 9.65
C THR A 117 -16.72 22.79 10.70
N ARG A 118 -15.82 21.81 10.62
CA ARG A 118 -15.62 20.77 11.63
C ARG A 118 -14.13 20.53 11.84
N ASN A 119 -13.80 19.94 12.99
CA ASN A 119 -12.43 19.52 13.29
C ASN A 119 -12.20 18.12 12.74
N LEU A 120 -11.16 17.95 11.94
CA LEU A 120 -10.64 16.68 11.49
C LEU A 120 -9.21 16.54 12.01
N ASP A 121 -9.00 15.65 12.95
CA ASP A 121 -7.70 15.32 13.52
C ASP A 121 -6.88 16.55 13.95
N GLY A 122 -7.54 17.49 14.61
CA GLY A 122 -6.94 18.74 15.09
C GLY A 122 -6.96 19.90 14.08
N THR A 123 -7.39 19.67 12.83
CA THR A 123 -7.48 20.67 11.78
C THR A 123 -8.93 21.10 11.55
N ASN A 124 -9.21 22.39 11.59
CA ASN A 124 -10.55 22.92 11.27
C ASN A 124 -10.73 23.05 9.77
N ILE A 125 -11.66 22.29 9.19
CA ILE A 125 -11.94 22.31 7.75
C ILE A 125 -13.38 22.78 7.52
N THR A 126 -13.56 23.77 6.63
CA THR A 126 -14.88 24.15 6.12
C THR A 126 -15.13 23.41 4.82
N GLY A 127 -16.08 22.49 4.83
CA GLY A 127 -16.32 21.58 3.69
C GLY A 127 -17.66 20.86 3.76
N PHE A 128 -17.86 19.96 2.81
CA PHE A 128 -19.05 19.09 2.68
C PHE A 128 -18.69 17.70 3.22
N TRP A 129 -19.21 17.35 4.38
CA TRP A 129 -18.82 16.14 5.14
C TRP A 129 -19.65 14.93 4.74
N ALA A 130 -19.00 13.78 4.54
CA ALA A 130 -19.64 12.57 4.02
C ALA A 130 -20.81 12.10 4.89
N ASP A 131 -20.69 12.21 6.21
CA ASP A 131 -21.74 11.84 7.17
C ASP A 131 -22.90 12.86 7.30
N ASP A 132 -22.92 13.88 6.45
CA ASP A 132 -24.07 14.76 6.25
C ASP A 132 -24.95 14.31 5.07
N PHE A 133 -24.48 13.35 4.26
CA PHE A 133 -25.13 12.90 3.03
C PHE A 133 -25.54 11.43 3.15
N THR A 134 -26.76 11.12 2.74
CA THR A 134 -27.21 9.73 2.55
C THR A 134 -26.52 9.10 1.34
N LEU A 135 -26.48 7.77 1.27
CA LEU A 135 -25.93 7.08 0.10
C LEU A 135 -26.63 7.52 -1.20
N ALA A 136 -27.96 7.70 -1.18
CA ALA A 136 -28.70 8.15 -2.36
C ALA A 136 -28.22 9.51 -2.87
N GLU A 137 -27.88 10.44 -1.98
CA GLU A 137 -27.31 11.73 -2.35
C GLU A 137 -25.86 11.60 -2.83
N VAL A 138 -25.03 10.78 -2.16
CA VAL A 138 -23.67 10.48 -2.61
C VAL A 138 -23.63 9.92 -4.03
N LYS A 139 -24.60 9.08 -4.41
CA LYS A 139 -24.70 8.49 -5.75
C LYS A 139 -25.04 9.53 -6.84
N THR A 140 -25.44 10.73 -6.49
CA THR A 140 -25.58 11.83 -7.46
C THR A 140 -24.23 12.52 -7.77
N LEU A 141 -23.25 12.40 -6.88
CA LEU A 141 -21.91 12.96 -7.06
C LEU A 141 -21.06 12.13 -8.03
N ARG A 142 -20.05 12.78 -8.60
CA ARG A 142 -19.07 12.16 -9.49
C ARG A 142 -17.66 12.44 -9.01
N ALA A 143 -16.79 11.44 -9.17
CA ALA A 143 -15.38 11.54 -8.77
C ALA A 143 -14.59 12.47 -9.69
N ARG A 144 -13.62 13.19 -9.12
CA ARG A 144 -12.65 14.06 -9.80
C ARG A 144 -11.24 13.77 -9.37
N GLU A 145 -10.28 14.01 -10.27
CA GLU A 145 -8.85 13.91 -9.99
C GLU A 145 -8.45 14.89 -8.89
N ARG A 146 -7.75 14.38 -7.87
CA ARG A 146 -7.32 15.15 -6.69
C ARG A 146 -6.14 16.06 -6.96
N ILE A 147 -5.19 15.62 -7.80
CA ILE A 147 -3.93 16.34 -8.11
C ILE A 147 -3.79 16.59 -9.62
N PRO A 148 -4.73 17.32 -10.24
CA PRO A 148 -4.81 17.51 -11.69
C PRO A 148 -3.56 18.11 -12.31
N ASN A 149 -2.81 18.92 -11.57
CA ASN A 149 -1.55 19.53 -12.02
C ASN A 149 -0.43 18.48 -12.19
N ILE A 150 -0.49 17.38 -11.44
CA ILE A 150 0.47 16.28 -11.55
C ILE A 150 -0.07 15.17 -12.45
N ARG A 151 -1.40 15.01 -12.50
CA ARG A 151 -2.10 13.97 -13.29
C ARG A 151 -3.07 14.56 -14.30
N PRO A 152 -2.60 15.43 -15.22
CA PRO A 152 -3.48 16.03 -16.23
C PRO A 152 -4.17 14.98 -17.13
N GLY A 153 -3.56 13.80 -17.31
CA GLY A 153 -4.14 12.67 -18.04
C GLY A 153 -5.38 12.06 -17.39
N ASN A 154 -5.63 12.32 -16.09
CA ASN A 154 -6.83 11.85 -15.39
C ASN A 154 -8.00 12.83 -15.50
N VAL A 155 -7.74 14.12 -15.80
CA VAL A 155 -8.77 15.15 -15.89
C VAL A 155 -9.90 14.82 -16.88
N PRO A 156 -9.65 14.22 -18.06
CA PRO A 156 -10.72 13.80 -18.96
C PRO A 156 -11.71 12.76 -18.39
N TYR A 157 -11.35 12.11 -17.27
CA TYR A 157 -12.21 11.15 -16.57
C TYR A 157 -13.00 11.78 -15.42
N ASN A 158 -12.83 13.07 -15.13
CA ASN A 158 -13.64 13.78 -14.15
C ASN A 158 -15.12 13.69 -14.51
N ASP A 159 -15.95 13.53 -13.49
CA ASP A 159 -17.42 13.49 -13.59
C ASP A 159 -18.00 12.28 -14.33
N LEU A 160 -17.17 11.29 -14.70
CA LEU A 160 -17.65 10.09 -15.37
C LEU A 160 -18.05 8.97 -14.40
N PHE A 161 -17.47 8.91 -13.20
CA PHE A 161 -17.60 7.76 -12.30
C PHE A 161 -18.27 8.14 -10.99
N GLU A 162 -19.13 7.24 -10.52
CA GLU A 162 -19.75 7.32 -9.19
C GLU A 162 -18.77 7.03 -8.08
N ILE A 163 -19.14 7.40 -6.84
CA ILE A 163 -18.46 7.02 -5.61
C ILE A 163 -18.97 5.62 -5.22
N PRO A 164 -18.09 4.59 -5.17
CA PRO A 164 -18.52 3.25 -4.82
C PRO A 164 -18.66 3.05 -3.32
N THR A 165 -19.54 2.13 -2.93
CA THR A 165 -19.61 1.54 -1.60
C THR A 165 -18.57 0.45 -1.42
N LEU A 166 -18.26 0.08 -0.17
CA LEU A 166 -17.41 -1.09 0.12
C LEU A 166 -17.98 -2.36 -0.53
N GLN A 167 -19.32 -2.56 -0.51
CA GLN A 167 -19.94 -3.74 -1.12
C GLN A 167 -19.70 -3.79 -2.64
N GLU A 168 -19.81 -2.66 -3.35
CA GLU A 168 -19.55 -2.62 -4.81
C GLU A 168 -18.07 -2.92 -5.13
N VAL A 169 -17.13 -2.50 -4.28
CA VAL A 169 -15.70 -2.85 -4.42
C VAL A 169 -15.47 -4.35 -4.18
N ILE A 170 -16.12 -4.93 -3.18
CA ILE A 170 -16.08 -6.38 -2.90
C ILE A 170 -16.66 -7.18 -4.08
N ASP A 171 -17.80 -6.77 -4.59
CA ASP A 171 -18.47 -7.45 -5.71
C ASP A 171 -17.58 -7.44 -6.96
N LEU A 172 -16.92 -6.31 -7.24
CA LEU A 172 -15.94 -6.21 -8.32
C LEU A 172 -14.77 -7.19 -8.10
N ALA A 173 -14.14 -7.19 -6.92
CA ALA A 173 -13.00 -8.04 -6.63
C ALA A 173 -13.36 -9.53 -6.76
N LYS A 174 -14.54 -9.95 -6.26
CA LYS A 174 -15.03 -11.34 -6.37
C LYS A 174 -15.33 -11.73 -7.80
N ALA A 175 -16.01 -10.88 -8.56
CA ALA A 175 -16.32 -11.13 -9.97
C ALA A 175 -15.03 -11.25 -10.79
N GLN A 176 -14.08 -10.35 -10.61
CA GLN A 176 -12.80 -10.37 -11.31
C GLN A 176 -11.92 -11.55 -10.90
N SER A 177 -11.99 -12.00 -9.64
CA SER A 177 -11.29 -13.22 -9.22
C SER A 177 -11.73 -14.44 -10.02
N ILE A 178 -13.02 -14.57 -10.31
CA ILE A 178 -13.57 -15.65 -11.14
C ILE A 178 -13.13 -15.48 -12.60
N ILE A 179 -13.28 -14.27 -13.16
CA ILE A 179 -12.96 -13.99 -14.57
C ILE A 179 -11.49 -14.22 -14.88
N GLN A 180 -10.59 -13.75 -13.99
CA GLN A 180 -9.14 -13.85 -14.20
C GLN A 180 -8.53 -15.16 -13.69
N GLY A 181 -9.31 -16.03 -13.01
CA GLY A 181 -8.82 -17.29 -12.45
C GLY A 181 -7.74 -17.13 -11.38
N ARG A 182 -7.69 -15.96 -10.70
CA ARG A 182 -6.77 -15.67 -9.61
C ARG A 182 -7.49 -14.92 -8.50
N THR A 183 -7.05 -15.05 -7.27
CA THR A 183 -7.60 -14.28 -6.16
C THR A 183 -7.24 -12.79 -6.30
N ILE A 184 -8.25 -11.93 -6.27
CA ILE A 184 -8.12 -10.48 -6.11
C ILE A 184 -8.53 -10.17 -4.68
N GLY A 185 -7.57 -9.73 -3.87
CA GLY A 185 -7.85 -9.33 -2.50
C GLY A 185 -8.30 -7.88 -2.39
N ILE A 186 -8.85 -7.53 -1.22
CA ILE A 186 -9.17 -6.14 -0.87
C ILE A 186 -8.38 -5.72 0.37
N TYR A 187 -8.03 -4.44 0.43
CA TYR A 187 -7.20 -3.88 1.49
C TYR A 187 -7.83 -2.60 2.08
N PRO A 188 -9.06 -2.67 2.67
CA PRO A 188 -9.76 -1.50 3.16
C PRO A 188 -9.04 -0.81 4.32
N GLU A 189 -9.11 0.54 4.34
CA GLU A 189 -8.70 1.37 5.47
C GLU A 189 -9.92 1.97 6.17
N THR A 190 -9.98 1.90 7.49
CA THR A 190 -10.91 2.71 8.28
C THR A 190 -10.28 4.09 8.48
N LYS A 191 -10.78 5.09 7.72
CA LYS A 191 -10.28 6.47 7.78
C LYS A 191 -10.87 7.22 8.97
N HIS A 192 -9.99 7.89 9.74
CA HIS A 192 -10.41 8.76 10.84
C HIS A 192 -11.45 8.16 11.81
N PRO A 193 -11.25 6.95 12.35
CA PRO A 193 -12.26 6.30 13.18
C PRO A 193 -12.64 7.13 14.42
N THR A 194 -11.71 7.84 15.04
CA THR A 194 -12.00 8.77 16.16
C THR A 194 -12.96 9.88 15.72
N PHE A 195 -12.79 10.45 14.52
CA PHE A 195 -13.73 11.44 13.99
C PHE A 195 -15.14 10.87 13.87
N PHE A 196 -15.30 9.67 13.31
CA PHE A 196 -16.61 9.03 13.17
C PHE A 196 -17.22 8.63 14.51
N GLN A 197 -16.42 8.25 15.49
CA GLN A 197 -16.88 7.95 16.85
C GLN A 197 -17.40 9.22 17.55
N GLN A 198 -16.62 10.31 17.50
CA GLN A 198 -17.01 11.60 18.13
C GLN A 198 -18.24 12.22 17.46
N ASN A 199 -18.50 11.92 16.21
CA ASN A 199 -19.60 12.45 15.41
C ASN A 199 -20.71 11.42 15.15
N ALA A 200 -20.81 10.36 15.93
CA ALA A 200 -21.78 9.28 15.74
C ALA A 200 -23.24 9.78 15.72
N SER A 201 -23.56 10.83 16.48
CA SER A 201 -24.89 11.45 16.52
C SER A 201 -25.33 12.13 15.23
N ASN A 202 -24.41 12.42 14.30
CA ASN A 202 -24.75 12.97 12.98
C ASN A 202 -25.39 11.92 12.08
N ARG A 203 -25.12 10.65 12.30
CA ARG A 203 -25.63 9.56 11.48
C ARG A 203 -26.99 9.05 11.99
N THR A 204 -27.80 8.64 11.07
CA THR A 204 -29.07 7.96 11.37
C THR A 204 -28.87 6.50 11.77
N HIS A 205 -27.71 5.91 11.42
CA HIS A 205 -27.29 4.58 11.86
C HIS A 205 -26.16 4.70 12.90
N PRO A 206 -26.40 4.45 14.17
CA PRO A 206 -25.48 4.74 15.28
C PRO A 206 -24.38 3.68 15.48
N GLY A 207 -24.26 2.68 14.60
CA GLY A 207 -23.26 1.62 14.71
C GLY A 207 -21.83 2.16 14.70
N ARG A 208 -20.92 1.46 15.39
CA ARG A 208 -19.49 1.77 15.28
C ARG A 208 -19.01 1.53 13.85
N PHE A 209 -18.08 2.34 13.40
CA PHE A 209 -17.50 2.22 12.06
C PHE A 209 -16.87 0.85 11.86
N GLU A 210 -16.12 0.39 12.84
CA GLU A 210 -15.44 -0.89 12.86
C GLU A 210 -16.43 -2.07 12.69
N ASP A 211 -17.53 -2.05 13.45
CA ASP A 211 -18.54 -3.12 13.42
C ASP A 211 -19.29 -3.18 12.09
N ILE A 212 -19.56 -2.00 11.48
CA ILE A 212 -20.18 -1.91 10.17
C ILE A 212 -19.26 -2.53 9.11
N VAL A 213 -17.97 -2.15 9.12
CA VAL A 213 -16.99 -2.65 8.14
C VAL A 213 -16.75 -4.14 8.32
N THR A 214 -16.48 -4.61 9.54
CA THR A 214 -16.24 -6.04 9.80
C THR A 214 -17.47 -6.88 9.51
N GLY A 215 -18.68 -6.39 9.82
CA GLY A 215 -19.92 -7.08 9.46
C GLY A 215 -20.07 -7.34 7.96
N ILE A 216 -19.73 -6.34 7.12
CA ILE A 216 -19.73 -6.49 5.66
C ILE A 216 -18.63 -7.46 5.22
N LEU A 217 -17.43 -7.35 5.76
CA LEU A 217 -16.31 -8.23 5.42
C LEU A 217 -16.60 -9.69 5.78
N HIS A 218 -17.12 -9.95 7.00
CA HIS A 218 -17.48 -11.29 7.46
C HIS A 218 -18.59 -11.92 6.62
N ALA A 219 -19.60 -11.14 6.24
CA ALA A 219 -20.68 -11.60 5.37
C ALA A 219 -20.19 -12.03 3.99
N ASN A 220 -19.10 -11.42 3.49
CA ASN A 220 -18.57 -11.65 2.15
C ASN A 220 -17.42 -12.67 2.08
N TYR A 221 -16.55 -12.70 3.10
CA TYR A 221 -15.30 -13.48 3.09
C TYR A 221 -15.19 -14.45 4.28
N GLY A 222 -16.12 -14.38 5.23
CA GLY A 222 -16.00 -15.09 6.51
C GLY A 222 -15.05 -14.38 7.48
N ASN A 223 -14.96 -14.89 8.70
CA ASN A 223 -14.03 -14.41 9.73
C ASN A 223 -12.85 -15.36 9.85
N ALA A 224 -11.79 -15.12 9.08
CA ALA A 224 -10.59 -15.96 9.09
C ALA A 224 -9.36 -15.19 8.60
N ALA A 225 -8.19 -15.48 9.15
CA ALA A 225 -6.91 -14.93 8.70
C ALA A 225 -6.56 -15.28 7.23
N ALA A 226 -7.12 -16.38 6.72
CA ALA A 226 -6.92 -16.80 5.33
C ALA A 226 -7.84 -16.06 4.32
N ALA A 227 -8.78 -15.22 4.79
CA ALA A 227 -9.57 -14.39 3.90
C ALA A 227 -8.64 -13.48 3.07
N PRO A 228 -8.96 -13.23 1.78
CA PRO A 228 -8.16 -12.36 0.92
C PRO A 228 -8.42 -10.88 1.27
N VAL A 229 -8.25 -10.54 2.53
CA VAL A 229 -8.51 -9.22 3.11
C VAL A 229 -7.40 -8.86 4.07
N PHE A 230 -6.91 -7.63 3.95
CA PHE A 230 -6.21 -6.91 5.00
C PHE A 230 -7.06 -5.72 5.42
N LEU A 231 -7.18 -5.44 6.71
CA LEU A 231 -7.89 -4.27 7.22
C LEU A 231 -6.89 -3.38 7.95
N GLN A 232 -6.80 -2.10 7.55
CA GLN A 232 -5.76 -1.20 8.01
C GLN A 232 -6.32 0.06 8.69
N SER A 233 -5.51 0.67 9.54
CA SER A 233 -5.80 1.96 10.18
C SER A 233 -4.52 2.64 10.66
N PHE A 234 -4.54 3.98 10.72
CA PHE A 234 -3.52 4.78 11.39
C PHE A 234 -3.70 4.82 12.91
N GLU A 235 -4.94 4.64 13.40
CA GLU A 235 -5.25 4.72 14.82
C GLU A 235 -5.08 3.36 15.51
N VAL A 236 -4.31 3.34 16.61
CA VAL A 236 -3.95 2.12 17.34
C VAL A 236 -5.15 1.52 18.06
N SER A 237 -5.94 2.34 18.75
CA SER A 237 -7.11 1.86 19.51
C SER A 237 -8.20 1.26 18.62
N ASN A 238 -8.28 1.73 17.36
CA ASN A 238 -9.16 1.15 16.33
C ASN A 238 -8.77 -0.29 16.05
N LEU A 239 -7.48 -0.55 15.77
CA LEU A 239 -6.98 -1.90 15.47
C LEU A 239 -7.02 -2.81 16.70
N GLN A 240 -6.71 -2.30 17.88
CA GLN A 240 -6.83 -3.06 19.14
C GLN A 240 -8.28 -3.48 19.42
N TYR A 241 -9.25 -2.62 19.11
CA TYR A 241 -10.66 -2.99 19.17
C TYR A 241 -10.98 -4.08 18.14
N LEU A 242 -10.56 -3.90 16.89
CA LEU A 242 -10.77 -4.84 15.78
C LEU A 242 -10.16 -6.22 16.06
N ALA A 243 -8.99 -6.28 16.67
CA ALA A 243 -8.32 -7.55 17.02
C ALA A 243 -9.17 -8.44 17.96
N ASN A 244 -10.11 -7.86 18.70
CA ASN A 244 -11.07 -8.59 19.51
C ASN A 244 -12.39 -8.94 18.78
N GLN A 245 -12.58 -8.47 17.53
CA GLN A 245 -13.81 -8.63 16.76
C GLN A 245 -13.62 -9.50 15.50
N THR A 246 -12.37 -9.65 15.02
CA THR A 246 -12.10 -10.33 13.75
C THR A 246 -10.77 -11.07 13.76
N ASP A 247 -10.75 -12.21 13.06
CA ASP A 247 -9.52 -12.94 12.71
C ASP A 247 -8.93 -12.48 11.36
N ILE A 248 -9.56 -11.52 10.66
CA ILE A 248 -9.02 -10.93 9.44
C ILE A 248 -7.70 -10.22 9.78
N ARG A 249 -6.70 -10.35 8.90
CA ARG A 249 -5.38 -9.75 9.09
C ARG A 249 -5.47 -8.22 9.20
N LEU A 250 -4.97 -7.69 10.31
CA LEU A 250 -4.94 -6.26 10.60
C LEU A 250 -3.56 -5.69 10.29
N VAL A 251 -3.49 -4.45 9.82
CA VAL A 251 -2.23 -3.75 9.52
C VAL A 251 -2.21 -2.37 10.16
N GLN A 252 -1.20 -2.13 11.00
CA GLN A 252 -0.96 -0.82 11.61
C GLN A 252 -0.25 0.10 10.63
N LEU A 253 -0.94 1.12 10.14
CA LEU A 253 -0.33 2.16 9.33
C LEU A 253 0.54 3.07 10.19
N ILE A 254 1.72 3.42 9.67
CA ILE A 254 2.73 4.23 10.35
C ILE A 254 3.04 5.47 9.51
N SER A 255 2.73 6.64 10.04
CA SER A 255 3.05 7.94 9.43
C SER A 255 4.46 8.40 9.82
N GLY A 256 4.80 9.67 9.58
CA GLY A 256 6.11 10.25 9.93
C GLY A 256 6.46 10.07 11.40
N ALA A 257 7.72 9.76 11.71
CA ALA A 257 8.20 9.38 13.05
C ALA A 257 7.79 10.35 14.16
N SER A 258 7.77 11.66 13.90
CA SER A 258 7.44 12.70 14.89
C SER A 258 5.92 12.94 15.05
N SER A 259 5.10 12.36 14.18
CA SER A 259 3.63 12.47 14.26
C SER A 259 3.08 11.47 15.28
N ARG A 260 1.87 11.72 15.76
CA ARG A 260 1.15 10.82 16.68
C ARG A 260 -0.11 10.27 16.05
N PRO A 261 -0.49 9.02 16.33
CA PRO A 261 -1.85 8.54 16.06
C PRO A 261 -2.88 9.50 16.67
N TYR A 262 -3.97 9.79 15.95
CA TYR A 262 -4.89 10.83 16.45
C TYR A 262 -5.68 10.36 17.70
N ASP A 263 -5.99 9.11 17.82
CA ASP A 263 -6.53 8.51 19.05
C ASP A 263 -5.60 8.72 20.26
N PHE A 264 -4.29 8.66 20.08
CA PHE A 264 -3.30 8.98 21.11
C PHE A 264 -3.35 10.46 21.50
N VAL A 265 -3.49 11.36 20.49
CA VAL A 265 -3.66 12.80 20.76
C VAL A 265 -4.89 13.04 21.63
N VAL A 266 -6.01 12.41 21.31
CA VAL A 266 -7.28 12.54 22.05
C VAL A 266 -7.18 11.93 23.45
N ALA A 267 -6.48 10.81 23.61
CA ALA A 267 -6.26 10.15 24.88
C ALA A 267 -5.19 10.83 25.76
N GLY A 268 -4.45 11.83 25.24
CA GLY A 268 -3.33 12.45 25.95
C GLY A 268 -2.07 11.58 26.01
N ASP A 269 -2.00 10.50 25.21
CA ASP A 269 -0.80 9.67 25.06
C ASP A 269 0.24 10.45 24.22
N THR A 270 1.46 10.50 24.70
CA THR A 270 2.55 11.28 24.07
C THR A 270 3.36 10.48 23.06
N ARG A 271 3.13 9.17 22.95
CA ARG A 271 3.85 8.31 22.01
C ARG A 271 3.61 8.75 20.57
N THR A 272 4.67 8.70 19.78
CA THR A 272 4.70 9.02 18.35
C THR A 272 4.72 7.73 17.52
N TYR A 273 4.54 7.83 16.20
CA TYR A 273 4.77 6.68 15.32
C TYR A 273 6.22 6.18 15.38
N GLY A 274 7.20 7.05 15.67
CA GLY A 274 8.59 6.63 15.91
C GLY A 274 8.74 5.73 17.12
N ASP A 275 7.93 5.96 18.18
CA ASP A 275 7.91 5.09 19.37
C ASP A 275 7.25 3.73 19.08
N LEU A 276 6.34 3.67 18.11
CA LEU A 276 5.67 2.42 17.71
C LEU A 276 6.57 1.52 16.84
N VAL A 277 7.55 2.07 16.15
CA VAL A 277 8.43 1.32 15.22
C VAL A 277 9.83 1.05 15.76
N ASN A 278 10.09 1.29 17.04
CA ASN A 278 11.26 0.70 17.70
C ASN A 278 11.00 -0.78 18.04
N PRO A 279 12.00 -1.62 18.35
CA PRO A 279 11.79 -3.05 18.59
C PRO A 279 10.71 -3.36 19.63
N ALA A 280 10.67 -2.64 20.76
CA ALA A 280 9.64 -2.85 21.79
C ALA A 280 8.23 -2.43 21.32
N GLY A 281 8.13 -1.38 20.50
CA GLY A 281 6.86 -0.95 19.90
C GLY A 281 6.36 -1.96 18.87
N LEU A 282 7.25 -2.54 18.08
CA LEU A 282 6.91 -3.60 17.11
C LEU A 282 6.40 -4.88 17.79
N ASP A 283 7.00 -5.27 18.91
CA ASP A 283 6.50 -6.38 19.73
C ASP A 283 5.05 -6.12 20.19
N VAL A 284 4.75 -4.88 20.63
CA VAL A 284 3.37 -4.49 21.02
C VAL A 284 2.41 -4.52 19.82
N ILE A 285 2.86 -4.09 18.63
CA ILE A 285 2.02 -4.16 17.42
C ILE A 285 1.70 -5.62 17.07
N ASN A 286 2.65 -6.54 17.21
CA ASN A 286 2.44 -7.96 16.93
C ASN A 286 1.36 -8.61 17.82
N ASP A 287 1.05 -8.02 18.98
CA ASP A 287 -0.06 -8.51 19.85
C ASP A 287 -1.44 -8.31 19.19
N TYR A 288 -1.61 -7.39 18.23
CA TYR A 288 -2.92 -7.05 17.65
C TYR A 288 -2.93 -6.93 16.13
N ALA A 289 -1.79 -6.88 15.46
CA ALA A 289 -1.71 -6.72 14.01
C ALA A 289 -0.82 -7.77 13.38
N PHE A 290 -1.13 -8.12 12.14
CA PHE A 290 -0.39 -9.04 11.30
C PHE A 290 0.85 -8.40 10.66
N GLY A 291 0.80 -7.08 10.47
CA GLY A 291 1.88 -6.34 9.82
C GLY A 291 1.80 -4.83 10.06
N ILE A 292 2.78 -4.14 9.54
CA ILE A 292 2.85 -2.68 9.54
C ILE A 292 2.82 -2.13 8.11
N GLY A 293 2.18 -0.95 7.94
CA GLY A 293 2.21 -0.18 6.71
C GLY A 293 2.95 1.14 6.92
N PRO A 294 4.29 1.17 6.86
CA PRO A 294 5.04 2.40 7.09
C PRO A 294 5.11 3.28 5.84
N THR A 295 5.15 4.62 6.06
CA THR A 295 5.63 5.49 4.99
C THR A 295 7.03 5.09 4.56
N ARG A 296 7.30 5.09 3.27
CA ARG A 296 8.61 4.68 2.71
C ARG A 296 9.79 5.45 3.29
N ASP A 297 9.58 6.68 3.77
CA ASP A 297 10.62 7.51 4.36
C ASP A 297 11.12 7.02 5.74
N LEU A 298 10.38 6.13 6.39
CA LEU A 298 10.87 5.42 7.60
C LEU A 298 11.80 4.25 7.25
N ILE A 299 11.74 3.74 6.03
CA ILE A 299 12.56 2.63 5.54
C ILE A 299 13.86 3.15 4.92
N ILE A 300 13.74 4.09 3.96
CA ILE A 300 14.89 4.83 3.43
C ILE A 300 14.59 6.32 3.59
N PRO A 301 15.12 6.97 4.63
CA PRO A 301 14.89 8.39 4.87
C PRO A 301 15.34 9.26 3.70
N ARG A 302 14.60 10.34 3.45
CA ARG A 302 14.96 11.33 2.44
C ARG A 302 15.37 12.65 3.10
N THR A 303 16.48 13.21 2.66
CA THR A 303 16.88 14.57 2.99
C THR A 303 16.74 15.43 1.74
N GLY A 304 15.75 16.30 1.75
CA GLY A 304 15.28 16.97 0.53
C GLY A 304 14.76 15.92 -0.48
N ASN A 305 15.37 15.88 -1.67
CA ASN A 305 15.01 14.92 -2.71
C ASN A 305 16.12 13.86 -2.96
N VAL A 306 16.85 13.45 -1.92
CA VAL A 306 17.94 12.45 -2.00
C VAL A 306 17.66 11.33 -1.00
N LEU A 307 17.78 10.07 -1.47
CA LEU A 307 17.71 8.90 -0.59
C LEU A 307 18.93 8.86 0.35
N GLY A 308 18.64 8.58 1.63
CA GLY A 308 19.65 8.26 2.65
C GLY A 308 20.02 6.78 2.66
N SER A 309 20.61 6.35 3.78
CA SER A 309 20.84 4.92 4.04
C SER A 309 19.58 4.26 4.57
N PRO A 310 19.31 2.97 4.21
CA PRO A 310 18.23 2.21 4.80
C PRO A 310 18.32 2.14 6.33
N THR A 311 17.16 2.16 6.99
CA THR A 311 17.05 1.86 8.43
C THR A 311 16.94 0.35 8.65
N SER A 312 16.94 -0.08 9.92
CA SER A 312 16.69 -1.48 10.30
C SER A 312 15.20 -1.86 10.33
N LEU A 313 14.27 -0.93 10.03
CA LEU A 313 12.84 -1.11 10.28
C LEU A 313 12.27 -2.41 9.70
N VAL A 314 12.64 -2.76 8.47
CA VAL A 314 12.13 -4.00 7.83
C VAL A 314 12.62 -5.23 8.56
N GLN A 315 13.94 -5.29 8.90
CA GLN A 315 14.52 -6.40 9.65
C GLN A 315 13.95 -6.50 11.08
N ASP A 316 13.73 -5.36 11.74
CA ASP A 316 13.20 -5.31 13.10
C ASP A 316 11.72 -5.78 13.10
N ALA A 317 10.93 -5.37 12.11
CA ALA A 317 9.54 -5.81 11.94
C ALA A 317 9.46 -7.33 11.67
N HIS A 318 10.30 -7.85 10.77
CA HIS A 318 10.39 -9.29 10.51
C HIS A 318 10.84 -10.08 11.75
N ALA A 319 11.77 -9.54 12.54
CA ALA A 319 12.19 -10.17 13.80
C ALA A 319 11.05 -10.23 14.83
N ALA A 320 10.14 -9.25 14.82
CA ALA A 320 8.92 -9.24 15.62
C ALA A 320 7.77 -10.09 15.01
N GLY A 321 7.95 -10.67 13.81
CA GLY A 321 6.93 -11.48 13.12
C GLY A 321 5.91 -10.70 12.30
N LEU A 322 6.18 -9.41 12.00
CA LEU A 322 5.29 -8.50 11.27
C LEU A 322 5.67 -8.40 9.80
N GLU A 323 4.69 -8.56 8.88
CA GLU A 323 4.88 -8.19 7.47
C GLU A 323 4.97 -6.66 7.32
N VAL A 324 5.68 -6.20 6.27
CA VAL A 324 5.89 -4.77 5.98
C VAL A 324 5.33 -4.42 4.60
N HIS A 325 4.24 -3.62 4.58
CA HIS A 325 3.55 -3.14 3.38
C HIS A 325 3.71 -1.62 3.26
N ALA A 326 4.76 -1.16 2.58
CA ALA A 326 5.12 0.27 2.55
C ALA A 326 4.25 1.09 1.59
N TYR A 327 4.00 2.36 1.92
CA TYR A 327 3.26 3.31 1.09
C TYR A 327 4.02 4.64 0.89
N THR A 328 3.76 5.41 -0.16
CA THR A 328 3.13 5.11 -1.44
C THR A 328 4.15 5.31 -2.53
N PHE A 329 4.25 4.35 -3.42
CA PHE A 329 5.16 4.39 -4.57
C PHE A 329 4.42 4.97 -5.79
N ARG A 330 5.00 6.01 -6.38
CA ARG A 330 4.40 6.79 -7.48
C ARG A 330 5.43 7.06 -8.54
N ALA A 331 5.03 6.96 -9.81
CA ALA A 331 5.95 7.03 -10.94
C ALA A 331 6.26 8.45 -11.42
N GLU A 332 5.42 9.43 -11.05
CA GLU A 332 5.62 10.81 -11.49
C GLU A 332 6.86 11.42 -10.83
N ASN A 333 7.64 12.19 -11.59
CA ASN A 333 8.85 12.89 -11.13
C ASN A 333 8.62 13.70 -9.85
N ASN A 334 7.39 14.22 -9.65
CA ASN A 334 7.03 14.94 -8.44
C ASN A 334 7.30 14.15 -7.16
N PHE A 335 7.15 12.81 -7.21
CA PHE A 335 7.24 11.92 -6.05
C PHE A 335 8.56 11.16 -5.96
N LEU A 336 9.34 11.16 -7.05
CA LEU A 336 10.64 10.50 -7.11
C LEU A 336 11.75 11.40 -6.57
N THR A 337 12.77 10.79 -6.00
CA THR A 337 13.99 11.48 -5.63
C THR A 337 14.75 11.93 -6.88
N THR A 338 15.61 12.92 -6.75
CA THR A 338 16.25 13.59 -7.89
C THR A 338 17.03 12.63 -8.78
N ALA A 339 17.67 11.62 -8.19
CA ALA A 339 18.47 10.62 -8.92
C ALA A 339 17.63 9.74 -9.88
N TYR A 340 16.33 9.62 -9.62
CA TYR A 340 15.42 8.77 -10.40
C TYR A 340 14.45 9.58 -11.29
N ARG A 341 14.55 10.90 -11.30
CA ARG A 341 13.77 11.74 -12.22
C ARG A 341 14.31 11.64 -13.65
N ILE A 342 13.38 11.63 -14.60
CA ILE A 342 13.70 11.70 -16.03
C ILE A 342 13.13 13.00 -16.58
N GLY A 343 13.98 13.91 -17.07
CA GLY A 343 13.56 15.25 -17.47
C GLY A 343 13.25 16.17 -16.30
N THR A 344 12.53 17.25 -16.56
CA THR A 344 12.22 18.32 -15.58
C THR A 344 10.74 18.49 -15.26
N THR A 345 9.87 17.89 -16.05
CA THR A 345 8.41 17.98 -15.88
C THR A 345 7.96 17.10 -14.71
N LEU A 346 7.27 17.69 -13.75
CA LEU A 346 6.87 17.00 -12.52
C LEU A 346 5.80 15.93 -12.74
N SER A 347 4.96 16.10 -13.77
CA SER A 347 3.92 15.13 -14.16
C SER A 347 4.43 13.97 -15.02
N ASP A 348 5.65 14.06 -15.57
CA ASP A 348 6.22 12.98 -16.34
C ASP A 348 6.68 11.85 -15.44
N PHE A 349 6.66 10.61 -15.95
CA PHE A 349 7.17 9.46 -15.24
C PHE A 349 8.69 9.41 -15.28
N GLY A 350 9.30 9.18 -14.12
CA GLY A 350 10.74 8.95 -14.00
C GLY A 350 11.10 7.46 -13.92
N ASN A 351 12.30 7.19 -13.41
CA ASN A 351 12.80 5.83 -13.20
C ASN A 351 12.23 5.22 -11.90
N TYR A 352 10.90 5.04 -11.89
CA TYR A 352 10.15 4.39 -10.83
C TYR A 352 10.70 3.00 -10.50
N HIS A 353 11.08 2.24 -11.53
CA HIS A 353 11.56 0.88 -11.39
C HIS A 353 12.76 0.79 -10.44
N ASP A 354 13.81 1.55 -10.70
CA ASP A 354 15.05 1.44 -9.93
C ASP A 354 14.91 2.05 -8.54
N GLU A 355 14.11 3.12 -8.36
CA GLU A 355 13.83 3.66 -7.02
C GLU A 355 13.04 2.64 -6.17
N THR A 356 11.99 2.03 -6.73
CA THR A 356 11.17 1.03 -6.02
C THR A 356 11.97 -0.23 -5.69
N LEU A 357 12.83 -0.67 -6.60
CA LEU A 357 13.67 -1.84 -6.41
C LEU A 357 14.60 -1.69 -5.18
N GLN A 358 15.08 -0.46 -4.86
CA GLN A 358 15.88 -0.22 -3.65
C GLN A 358 15.15 -0.67 -2.37
N TYR A 359 13.84 -0.44 -2.32
CA TYR A 359 13.01 -0.81 -1.18
C TYR A 359 12.68 -2.31 -1.16
N LEU A 360 12.33 -2.89 -2.31
CA LEU A 360 12.01 -4.32 -2.39
C LEU A 360 13.21 -5.20 -2.04
N GLN A 361 14.42 -4.75 -2.34
CA GLN A 361 15.66 -5.45 -1.96
C GLN A 361 15.93 -5.46 -0.44
N LEU A 362 15.21 -4.66 0.35
CA LEU A 362 15.28 -4.69 1.82
C LEU A 362 14.33 -5.73 2.43
N GLY A 363 13.45 -6.35 1.63
CA GLY A 363 12.55 -7.41 2.08
C GLY A 363 11.10 -6.98 2.28
N LEU A 364 10.63 -5.89 1.64
CA LEU A 364 9.21 -5.53 1.71
C LEU A 364 8.31 -6.68 1.29
N ASP A 365 7.29 -6.99 2.10
CA ASP A 365 6.29 -8.03 1.83
C ASP A 365 5.21 -7.55 0.85
N GLY A 366 4.98 -6.24 0.79
CA GLY A 366 4.07 -5.60 -0.14
C GLY A 366 4.31 -4.09 -0.24
N PHE A 367 3.73 -3.47 -1.24
CA PHE A 367 3.82 -2.03 -1.40
C PHE A 367 2.61 -1.46 -2.14
N PHE A 368 2.17 -0.29 -1.66
CA PHE A 368 1.08 0.46 -2.27
C PHE A 368 1.60 1.30 -3.43
N THR A 369 1.00 1.16 -4.60
CA THR A 369 1.38 1.93 -5.78
C THR A 369 0.17 2.51 -6.50
N ASP A 370 0.34 3.75 -7.01
CA ASP A 370 -0.65 4.42 -7.85
C ASP A 370 -0.60 3.92 -9.31
N GLN A 371 0.50 3.21 -9.69
CA GLN A 371 0.72 2.62 -11.01
C GLN A 371 0.99 1.11 -10.90
N PRO A 372 -0.04 0.26 -10.73
CA PRO A 372 0.12 -1.18 -10.52
C PRO A 372 0.88 -1.90 -11.64
N ASP A 373 0.69 -1.53 -12.91
CA ASP A 373 1.42 -2.07 -14.06
C ASP A 373 2.94 -1.96 -13.88
N ARG A 374 3.40 -0.79 -13.39
CA ARG A 374 4.81 -0.56 -13.11
C ARG A 374 5.28 -1.33 -11.88
N GLY A 375 4.44 -1.41 -10.85
CA GLY A 375 4.72 -2.21 -9.66
C GLY A 375 4.93 -3.69 -9.99
N VAL A 376 4.08 -4.26 -10.82
CA VAL A 376 4.21 -5.66 -11.31
C VAL A 376 5.52 -5.87 -12.04
N LEU A 377 5.93 -4.94 -12.91
CA LEU A 377 7.20 -5.04 -13.64
C LEU A 377 8.42 -5.02 -12.69
N VAL A 378 8.39 -4.24 -11.60
CA VAL A 378 9.48 -4.23 -10.61
C VAL A 378 9.55 -5.58 -9.89
N VAL A 379 8.41 -6.14 -9.48
CA VAL A 379 8.37 -7.46 -8.81
C VAL A 379 8.88 -8.57 -9.74
N GLN A 380 8.50 -8.54 -11.01
CA GLN A 380 8.96 -9.52 -12.01
C GLN A 380 10.48 -9.44 -12.30
N ALA A 381 11.09 -8.29 -12.05
CA ALA A 381 12.53 -8.11 -12.21
C ALA A 381 13.37 -8.73 -11.07
N ILE A 382 12.72 -9.08 -9.93
CA ILE A 382 13.39 -9.78 -8.83
C ILE A 382 13.51 -11.27 -9.20
N PRO A 383 14.74 -11.85 -9.28
CA PRO A 383 14.91 -13.25 -9.67
C PRO A 383 14.19 -14.20 -8.69
N GLU A 384 13.41 -15.14 -9.22
CA GLU A 384 12.82 -16.18 -8.40
C GLU A 384 13.91 -17.10 -7.82
N PRO A 385 13.71 -17.63 -6.59
CA PRO A 385 14.68 -18.50 -5.91
C PRO A 385 15.21 -19.67 -6.75
N GLY A 386 14.32 -20.27 -7.57
CA GLY A 386 14.65 -21.40 -8.42
C GLY A 386 15.54 -21.06 -9.62
N THR A 387 15.45 -19.85 -10.16
CA THR A 387 16.14 -19.44 -11.38
C THR A 387 17.63 -19.30 -11.16
N VAL A 388 18.06 -18.77 -10.04
CA VAL A 388 19.49 -18.61 -9.70
C VAL A 388 20.17 -19.97 -9.48
N VAL A 389 19.48 -20.93 -8.84
CA VAL A 389 19.99 -22.30 -8.64
C VAL A 389 20.14 -23.01 -9.98
N MET A 390 19.21 -22.86 -10.92
CA MET A 390 19.28 -23.48 -12.24
C MET A 390 20.42 -22.93 -13.11
N VAL A 391 20.67 -21.62 -13.08
CA VAL A 391 21.76 -20.99 -13.81
C VAL A 391 23.11 -21.42 -13.22
N LEU A 392 23.26 -21.43 -11.89
CA LEU A 392 24.51 -21.84 -11.24
C LEU A 392 24.76 -23.35 -11.35
N ALA A 393 23.74 -24.21 -11.37
CA ALA A 393 23.88 -25.65 -11.58
C ALA A 393 24.06 -26.01 -13.06
N GLY A 394 23.44 -25.26 -13.98
CA GLY A 394 23.53 -25.51 -15.42
C GLY A 394 24.87 -25.16 -16.03
N LEU A 395 25.56 -24.10 -15.56
CA LEU A 395 26.86 -23.70 -16.06
C LEU A 395 27.97 -24.76 -15.90
N PRO A 396 28.14 -25.42 -14.74
CA PRO A 396 29.09 -26.54 -14.61
C PRO A 396 28.72 -27.74 -15.48
N ALA A 397 27.44 -28.05 -15.62
CA ALA A 397 26.97 -29.15 -16.47
C ALA A 397 27.24 -28.91 -17.95
N LEU A 398 27.01 -27.67 -18.42
CA LEU A 398 27.33 -27.26 -19.79
C LEU A 398 28.85 -27.24 -20.05
N LEU A 399 29.66 -26.78 -19.11
CA LEU A 399 31.11 -26.82 -19.16
C LEU A 399 31.65 -28.26 -19.15
N TRP A 400 31.04 -29.13 -18.37
CA TRP A 400 31.40 -30.56 -18.32
C TRP A 400 31.04 -31.25 -19.66
N ALA A 401 29.84 -31.03 -20.20
CA ALA A 401 29.41 -31.57 -21.46
C ALA A 401 30.29 -31.04 -22.63
N TYR A 402 30.66 -29.77 -22.62
CA TYR A 402 31.57 -29.16 -23.63
C TYR A 402 32.96 -29.77 -23.55
N ARG A 403 33.53 -30.01 -22.37
CA ARG A 403 34.85 -30.66 -22.20
C ARG A 403 34.80 -32.14 -22.63
N ARG A 404 33.71 -32.85 -22.35
CA ARG A 404 33.55 -34.25 -22.76
C ARG A 404 33.47 -34.43 -24.26
N ASN A 405 32.81 -33.53 -24.98
CA ASN A 405 32.70 -33.57 -26.42
C ASN A 405 34.05 -33.25 -27.14
N ARG A 406 34.92 -32.46 -26.51
CA ARG A 406 36.28 -32.21 -27.04
C ARG A 406 37.24 -33.40 -26.93
N THR A 407 37.04 -34.21 -25.89
CA THR A 407 37.88 -35.41 -25.71
C THR A 407 37.48 -36.58 -26.62
N LEU A 408 36.27 -36.56 -27.18
CA LEU A 408 35.80 -37.55 -28.15
C LEU A 408 36.14 -37.18 -29.64
N ALA A 409 36.55 -35.92 -29.90
CA ALA A 409 36.90 -35.44 -31.22
C ALA A 409 38.42 -35.55 -31.55
N VAL A 410 39.23 -36.13 -30.65
CA VAL A 410 40.69 -36.30 -30.76
C VAL A 410 41.10 -37.78 -30.67
N ARG A 411 40.17 -38.70 -30.96
CA ARG A 411 40.51 -40.13 -31.19
C ARG A 411 40.14 -40.58 -32.59
#